data_f9977296a80723bfb637310a7b7dfa61
#
_entry.id   f9977296a80723bfb637310a7b7dfa61
#
_cell.length_a   1.000
_cell.length_b   1.000
_cell.length_c   1.000
_cell.angle_alpha   90.00
_cell.angle_beta   90.00
_cell.angle_gamma   90.00
#
_symmetry.space_group_name_H-M   'P 1'
#
loop_
_entity.id
_entity.type
_entity.pdbx_description
1 polymer ?
#
loop_
_entity_poly.entity_id
_entity_poly.type
_entity_poly.pdbx_seq_one_letter_code
_entity_poly.pdbx_strand_id
1 'polypeptide(L)'
;RWATHGGVTQANAHPHASENGTVHLVHNGIIENFQQLRKSLSKRGVECKSETDSEVLAHMMALELEKGAEPLDAVLSTLRRLRGTWGLCIMFKELDMLVCARNGSPLIIGQGEGETFVSSDPHPLTAHTQRVVYLEDGDVAVIHRGSFNIMSMKGHSVEPNITVLDEAWGEAELGDAPHYMYKEIHEQPDALRQCIAGRVDREMGTGRLGGMGLDHSTLIQAPHVRLLGCGTAAYAAQIGQMLIEKMGRIPAVTHISSEFRNNDTVINPKAIYLAVSQSGETADTISAIKEIKLKGGQVFGVVNVVGSTIARLCGKGVYIHSGPEQSVASTKAFTNMVAALTIFATQLGRTRHLSKDEGRELMQALQQTPHLMETYLEDIGPIDEAVNLLCEANSVLFLGRGLSATVAKEGALKLMELAYIPCLAYPAGEMKHGPIALLEEGSPVVVIAPNDHLKEKTMSALHEVKARGAKVILIHEQGDAIASEGDVSIAVPAVHPALTPLLTVLPLQLMAYYTAVRLGRDVDRPRNLAKSVTVE
;
A
#
# COMPACT_ATOMS: atom_id res chain seq x y z
N ARG A 1 13.20 7.39 10.70
CA ARG A 1 13.95 6.28 10.10
C ARG A 1 13.22 4.96 10.34
N TRP A 2 13.04 4.17 9.31
CA TRP A 2 12.72 2.75 9.43
C TRP A 2 13.99 2.00 9.84
N ALA A 3 14.02 1.43 11.03
CA ALA A 3 15.21 0.73 11.52
C ALA A 3 15.13 -0.76 11.17
N THR A 4 15.89 -1.18 10.16
CA THR A 4 16.07 -2.60 9.82
C THR A 4 17.17 -3.25 10.68
N HIS A 5 18.19 -2.45 11.06
CA HIS A 5 19.32 -2.86 11.89
C HIS A 5 19.65 -1.80 12.93
N GLY A 6 19.88 -2.23 14.16
CA GLY A 6 20.21 -1.36 15.29
C GLY A 6 19.04 -0.50 15.79
N GLY A 7 19.21 0.09 16.96
CA GLY A 7 18.21 0.97 17.58
C GLY A 7 18.03 2.29 16.82
N VAL A 8 16.92 2.99 17.08
CA VAL A 8 16.67 4.33 16.54
C VAL A 8 17.50 5.35 17.34
N THR A 9 18.75 5.54 16.93
CA THR A 9 19.72 6.44 17.54
C THR A 9 20.35 7.34 16.49
N GLN A 10 20.98 8.45 16.92
CA GLN A 10 21.69 9.34 16.01
C GLN A 10 22.86 8.63 15.30
N ALA A 11 23.59 7.76 16.00
CA ALA A 11 24.69 6.98 15.42
C ALA A 11 24.23 6.03 14.31
N ASN A 12 23.01 5.55 14.39
CA ASN A 12 22.40 4.65 13.41
C ASN A 12 21.59 5.40 12.32
N ALA A 13 21.61 6.73 12.29
CA ALA A 13 20.89 7.53 11.30
C ALA A 13 21.76 7.85 10.08
N HIS A 14 21.12 8.02 8.90
CA HIS A 14 21.80 8.52 7.71
C HIS A 14 22.17 10.01 7.85
N PRO A 15 23.24 10.46 7.17
CA PRO A 15 24.18 9.68 6.36
C PRO A 15 25.17 8.88 7.21
N HIS A 16 25.66 7.76 6.68
CA HIS A 16 26.79 7.03 7.23
C HIS A 16 28.09 7.46 6.55
N ALA A 17 29.18 7.51 7.30
CA ALA A 17 30.48 7.96 6.80
C ALA A 17 31.57 6.92 7.05
N SER A 18 32.60 6.91 6.20
CA SER A 18 33.84 6.20 6.47
C SER A 18 34.61 6.85 7.62
N GLU A 19 35.48 6.11 8.29
CA GLU A 19 36.26 6.60 9.44
C GLU A 19 37.06 7.85 9.11
N ASN A 20 37.71 7.91 7.93
CA ASN A 20 38.46 9.04 7.43
C ASN A 20 37.58 10.16 6.83
N GLY A 21 36.27 10.01 6.81
CA GLY A 21 35.31 10.97 6.26
C GLY A 21 35.42 11.21 4.76
N THR A 22 36.05 10.31 4.00
CA THR A 22 36.18 10.45 2.54
C THR A 22 34.92 10.04 1.79
N VAL A 23 34.13 9.14 2.34
CA VAL A 23 32.89 8.62 1.75
C VAL A 23 31.71 8.84 2.71
N HIS A 24 30.63 9.42 2.19
CA HIS A 24 29.36 9.56 2.88
C HIS A 24 28.27 8.92 2.03
N LEU A 25 27.31 8.24 2.64
CA LEU A 25 26.23 7.61 1.90
C LEU A 25 24.90 7.57 2.67
N VAL A 26 23.83 7.51 1.89
CA VAL A 26 22.50 7.13 2.35
C VAL A 26 22.09 5.83 1.64
N HIS A 27 21.33 4.99 2.34
CA HIS A 27 20.99 3.64 1.89
C HIS A 27 19.56 3.27 2.29
N ASN A 28 18.76 2.92 1.31
CA ASN A 28 17.49 2.23 1.48
C ASN A 28 17.66 0.78 1.02
N GLY A 29 17.38 -0.16 1.89
CA GLY A 29 17.56 -1.58 1.59
C GLY A 29 18.11 -2.38 2.77
N ILE A 30 18.51 -3.61 2.49
CA ILE A 30 19.11 -4.53 3.46
C ILE A 30 20.30 -5.21 2.83
N ILE A 31 21.47 -5.12 3.47
CA ILE A 31 22.68 -5.87 3.08
C ILE A 31 22.77 -7.14 3.91
N GLU A 32 22.27 -8.24 3.37
CA GLU A 32 22.13 -9.52 4.07
C GLU A 32 23.48 -10.07 4.61
N ASN A 33 24.57 -9.86 3.87
CA ASN A 33 25.88 -10.34 4.25
C ASN A 33 26.74 -9.33 5.04
N PHE A 34 26.14 -8.26 5.58
CA PHE A 34 26.87 -7.19 6.26
C PHE A 34 27.74 -7.66 7.43
N GLN A 35 27.30 -8.65 8.18
CA GLN A 35 28.10 -9.18 9.31
C GLN A 35 29.42 -9.82 8.84
N GLN A 36 29.42 -10.51 7.69
CA GLN A 36 30.64 -11.07 7.11
C GLN A 36 31.58 -9.95 6.64
N LEU A 37 31.00 -8.89 6.03
CA LEU A 37 31.73 -7.73 5.57
C LEU A 37 32.34 -6.95 6.76
N ARG A 38 31.56 -6.74 7.83
CA ARG A 38 32.00 -6.11 9.08
C ARG A 38 33.18 -6.86 9.72
N LYS A 39 33.10 -8.20 9.81
CA LYS A 39 34.21 -9.04 10.28
C LYS A 39 35.47 -8.90 9.41
N SER A 40 35.30 -8.75 8.10
CA SER A 40 36.42 -8.53 7.17
C SER A 40 37.08 -7.15 7.37
N LEU A 41 36.29 -6.10 7.66
CA LEU A 41 36.77 -4.75 7.99
C LEU A 41 37.53 -4.74 9.32
N SER A 42 36.98 -5.36 10.37
CA SER A 42 37.63 -5.45 11.69
C SER A 42 39.02 -6.15 11.62
N LYS A 43 39.15 -7.20 10.78
CA LYS A 43 40.47 -7.83 10.53
C LYS A 43 41.50 -6.91 9.87
N ARG A 44 41.05 -5.80 9.27
CA ARG A 44 41.89 -4.75 8.66
C ARG A 44 42.05 -3.52 9.54
N GLY A 45 41.59 -3.60 10.80
CA GLY A 45 41.67 -2.53 11.78
C GLY A 45 40.59 -1.46 11.65
N VAL A 46 39.56 -1.68 10.83
CA VAL A 46 38.43 -0.74 10.66
C VAL A 46 37.27 -1.16 11.56
N GLU A 47 36.85 -0.27 12.46
CA GLU A 47 35.72 -0.50 13.37
C GLU A 47 34.52 0.34 12.97
N CYS A 48 33.36 -0.30 12.84
CA CYS A 48 32.10 0.39 12.59
C CYS A 48 31.55 0.97 13.90
N LYS A 49 31.10 2.22 13.87
CA LYS A 49 30.53 2.95 15.01
C LYS A 49 29.04 2.72 15.20
N SER A 50 28.33 2.41 14.12
CA SER A 50 26.90 2.12 14.14
C SER A 50 26.62 0.62 14.16
N GLU A 51 25.39 0.27 14.47
CA GLU A 51 24.90 -1.12 14.40
C GLU A 51 24.33 -1.45 13.02
N THR A 52 24.34 -0.48 12.07
CA THR A 52 23.69 -0.63 10.78
C THR A 52 24.49 -1.47 9.80
N ASP A 53 23.82 -2.00 8.81
CA ASP A 53 24.40 -2.66 7.65
C ASP A 53 25.00 -1.65 6.64
N SER A 54 24.54 -0.38 6.69
CA SER A 54 24.89 0.67 5.73
C SER A 54 26.32 1.21 5.92
N GLU A 55 26.78 1.40 7.16
CA GLU A 55 28.10 1.97 7.45
C GLU A 55 29.24 1.13 6.87
N VAL A 56 29.05 -0.20 6.83
CA VAL A 56 30.01 -1.14 6.23
C VAL A 56 30.39 -0.76 4.81
N LEU A 57 29.43 -0.23 4.03
CA LEU A 57 29.64 0.17 2.63
C LEU A 57 30.57 1.36 2.53
N ALA A 58 30.40 2.37 3.40
CA ALA A 58 31.26 3.56 3.41
C ALA A 58 32.74 3.18 3.67
N HIS A 59 32.98 2.31 4.65
CA HIS A 59 34.31 1.82 4.95
C HIS A 59 34.91 0.97 3.82
N MET A 60 34.12 0.12 3.18
CA MET A 60 34.60 -0.69 2.07
C MET A 60 35.06 0.16 0.89
N MET A 61 34.28 1.18 0.53
CA MET A 61 34.63 2.11 -0.55
C MET A 61 35.88 2.94 -0.20
N ALA A 62 35.96 3.44 1.04
CA ALA A 62 37.13 4.18 1.50
C ALA A 62 38.43 3.35 1.40
N LEU A 63 38.38 2.06 1.77
CA LEU A 63 39.53 1.17 1.63
C LEU A 63 39.95 0.91 0.17
N GLU A 64 39.02 0.92 -0.78
CA GLU A 64 39.36 0.81 -2.21
C GLU A 64 40.00 2.11 -2.72
N LEU A 65 39.51 3.29 -2.27
CA LEU A 65 40.12 4.59 -2.58
C LEU A 65 41.57 4.70 -2.03
N GLU A 66 41.80 4.23 -0.81
CA GLU A 66 43.15 4.19 -0.20
C GLU A 66 44.14 3.32 -0.99
N LYS A 67 43.68 2.35 -1.74
CA LYS A 67 44.50 1.54 -2.66
C LYS A 67 44.71 2.21 -4.02
N GLY A 68 44.19 3.41 -4.22
CA GLY A 68 44.28 4.16 -5.47
C GLY A 68 43.21 3.86 -6.51
N ALA A 69 42.11 3.23 -6.12
CA ALA A 69 40.97 3.05 -7.04
C ALA A 69 40.27 4.38 -7.30
N GLU A 70 39.78 4.58 -8.52
CA GLU A 70 38.90 5.70 -8.86
C GLU A 70 37.54 5.53 -8.13
N PRO A 71 36.83 6.63 -7.82
CA PRO A 71 35.59 6.60 -7.04
C PRO A 71 34.54 5.62 -7.58
N LEU A 72 34.32 5.62 -8.87
CA LEU A 72 33.38 4.71 -9.52
C LEU A 72 33.81 3.25 -9.40
N ASP A 73 35.11 2.95 -9.56
CA ASP A 73 35.64 1.59 -9.43
C ASP A 73 35.55 1.10 -7.98
N ALA A 74 35.75 1.96 -6.99
CA ALA A 74 35.55 1.66 -5.57
C ALA A 74 34.08 1.28 -5.29
N VAL A 75 33.11 2.00 -5.87
CA VAL A 75 31.69 1.65 -5.77
C VAL A 75 31.42 0.30 -6.44
N LEU A 76 31.79 0.12 -7.70
CA LEU A 76 31.53 -1.13 -8.46
C LEU A 76 32.18 -2.35 -7.78
N SER A 77 33.41 -2.22 -7.26
CA SER A 77 34.09 -3.24 -6.51
C SER A 77 33.33 -3.63 -5.23
N THR A 78 32.79 -2.63 -4.54
CA THR A 78 31.98 -2.83 -3.33
C THR A 78 30.67 -3.53 -3.68
N LEU A 79 29.90 -3.00 -4.63
CA LEU A 79 28.60 -3.55 -5.03
C LEU A 79 28.64 -5.02 -5.44
N ARG A 80 29.68 -5.45 -6.14
CA ARG A 80 29.87 -6.88 -6.55
C ARG A 80 30.00 -7.85 -5.38
N ARG A 81 30.29 -7.37 -4.18
CA ARG A 81 30.46 -8.15 -2.94
C ARG A 81 29.21 -8.18 -2.08
N LEU A 82 28.20 -7.37 -2.41
CA LEU A 82 26.98 -7.28 -1.65
C LEU A 82 25.99 -8.39 -2.01
N ARG A 83 25.19 -8.76 -1.02
CA ARG A 83 23.98 -9.58 -1.19
C ARG A 83 22.82 -8.83 -0.53
N GLY A 84 21.67 -8.83 -1.19
CA GLY A 84 20.47 -8.13 -0.69
C GLY A 84 20.02 -7.01 -1.61
N THR A 85 19.37 -6.01 -1.04
CA THR A 85 18.75 -4.89 -1.77
C THR A 85 19.40 -3.57 -1.40
N TRP A 86 19.42 -2.64 -2.37
CA TRP A 86 19.92 -1.28 -2.13
C TRP A 86 19.36 -0.25 -3.11
N GLY A 87 19.08 0.92 -2.56
CA GLY A 87 18.99 2.20 -3.25
C GLY A 87 20.01 3.14 -2.57
N LEU A 88 21.16 3.32 -3.22
CA LEU A 88 22.32 4.03 -2.65
C LEU A 88 22.50 5.37 -3.31
N CYS A 89 22.79 6.41 -2.50
CA CYS A 89 23.36 7.65 -2.97
C CYS A 89 24.64 7.93 -2.16
N ILE A 90 25.77 8.09 -2.87
CA ILE A 90 27.11 8.12 -2.33
C ILE A 90 27.76 9.43 -2.74
N MET A 91 28.34 10.14 -1.77
CA MET A 91 29.10 11.36 -1.92
C MET A 91 30.56 11.13 -1.52
N PHE A 92 31.47 11.64 -2.30
CA PHE A 92 32.90 11.62 -2.03
C PHE A 92 33.38 13.02 -1.62
N LYS A 93 34.16 13.10 -0.54
CA LYS A 93 34.71 14.36 -0.07
C LYS A 93 35.57 14.99 -1.18
N GLU A 94 35.41 16.30 -1.36
CA GLU A 94 36.16 17.10 -2.32
C GLU A 94 35.92 16.78 -3.81
N LEU A 95 34.94 15.93 -4.14
CA LEU A 95 34.54 15.69 -5.51
C LEU A 95 33.14 16.24 -5.78
N ASP A 96 32.99 16.97 -6.89
CA ASP A 96 31.69 17.48 -7.33
C ASP A 96 30.93 16.39 -8.11
N MET A 97 30.67 15.27 -7.44
CA MET A 97 29.94 14.14 -8.00
C MET A 97 29.20 13.34 -6.94
N LEU A 98 28.08 12.75 -7.35
CA LEU A 98 27.38 11.70 -6.62
C LEU A 98 27.41 10.42 -7.44
N VAL A 99 27.50 9.28 -6.77
CA VAL A 99 27.28 7.98 -7.41
C VAL A 99 26.05 7.34 -6.79
N CYS A 100 25.09 6.99 -7.63
CA CYS A 100 23.85 6.34 -7.24
C CYS A 100 23.81 4.92 -7.78
N ALA A 101 23.29 3.97 -7.00
CA ALA A 101 23.17 2.59 -7.44
C ALA A 101 21.88 1.96 -6.93
N ARG A 102 21.24 1.16 -7.79
CA ARG A 102 20.00 0.47 -7.46
C ARG A 102 20.11 -1.03 -7.61
N ASN A 103 19.50 -1.75 -6.65
CA ASN A 103 19.14 -3.15 -6.76
C ASN A 103 17.99 -3.47 -5.77
N GLY A 104 16.81 -3.76 -6.26
CA GLY A 104 15.64 -4.07 -5.43
C GLY A 104 14.93 -2.84 -4.86
N SER A 105 15.63 -1.95 -4.14
CA SER A 105 15.04 -0.74 -3.56
C SER A 105 14.93 0.39 -4.58
N PRO A 106 13.81 1.14 -4.66
CA PRO A 106 13.60 2.17 -5.69
C PRO A 106 14.61 3.33 -5.56
N LEU A 107 15.03 3.85 -6.73
CA LEU A 107 15.84 5.04 -6.84
C LEU A 107 15.56 5.75 -8.17
N ILE A 108 15.37 7.06 -8.10
CA ILE A 108 14.90 7.91 -9.20
C ILE A 108 15.84 9.10 -9.33
N ILE A 109 16.18 9.46 -10.56
CA ILE A 109 16.92 10.68 -10.89
C ILE A 109 15.94 11.68 -11.50
N GLY A 110 15.84 12.89 -10.93
CA GLY A 110 15.11 14.01 -11.48
C GLY A 110 16.05 14.93 -12.25
N GLN A 111 15.69 15.27 -13.49
CA GLN A 111 16.43 16.18 -14.35
C GLN A 111 15.82 17.58 -14.27
N GLY A 112 16.45 18.50 -13.54
CA GLY A 112 16.09 19.91 -13.48
C GLY A 112 16.91 20.78 -14.46
N GLU A 113 16.69 22.09 -14.42
CA GLU A 113 17.46 23.07 -15.18
C GLU A 113 18.77 23.42 -14.45
N GLY A 114 19.88 22.85 -14.90
CA GLY A 114 21.20 23.06 -14.29
C GLY A 114 21.41 22.33 -12.95
N GLU A 115 20.48 21.48 -12.57
CA GLU A 115 20.55 20.69 -11.34
C GLU A 115 19.98 19.28 -11.55
N THR A 116 20.35 18.36 -10.68
CA THR A 116 19.93 16.97 -10.73
C THR A 116 19.53 16.53 -9.32
N PHE A 117 18.39 15.89 -9.21
CA PHE A 117 17.83 15.41 -7.95
C PHE A 117 17.88 13.90 -7.85
N VAL A 118 17.95 13.37 -6.63
CA VAL A 118 17.88 11.93 -6.36
C VAL A 118 16.85 11.67 -5.27
N SER A 119 15.94 10.76 -5.52
CA SER A 119 14.90 10.37 -4.56
C SER A 119 14.54 8.89 -4.71
N SER A 120 13.99 8.30 -3.66
CA SER A 120 13.37 6.97 -3.72
C SER A 120 11.90 7.02 -4.13
N ASP A 121 11.30 8.22 -4.13
CA ASP A 121 9.89 8.47 -4.45
C ASP A 121 9.78 9.64 -5.42
N PRO A 122 8.87 9.62 -6.42
CA PRO A 122 8.73 10.71 -7.37
C PRO A 122 8.12 11.99 -6.77
N HIS A 123 7.31 11.90 -5.71
CA HIS A 123 6.61 13.06 -5.14
C HIS A 123 7.52 14.23 -4.76
N PRO A 124 8.65 14.03 -4.01
CA PRO A 124 9.51 15.15 -3.68
C PRO A 124 10.16 15.84 -4.89
N LEU A 125 10.16 15.17 -6.05
CA LEU A 125 10.76 15.69 -7.27
C LEU A 125 9.82 16.62 -8.03
N THR A 126 8.49 16.45 -7.89
CA THR A 126 7.49 17.18 -8.68
C THR A 126 7.53 18.70 -8.50
N ALA A 127 7.93 19.18 -7.31
CA ALA A 127 8.14 20.60 -7.04
C ALA A 127 9.34 21.22 -7.80
N HIS A 128 10.26 20.38 -8.32
CA HIS A 128 11.50 20.81 -8.94
C HIS A 128 11.60 20.40 -10.40
N THR A 129 11.10 19.23 -10.75
CA THR A 129 11.09 18.72 -12.11
C THR A 129 10.04 17.64 -12.32
N GLN A 130 9.52 17.58 -13.54
CA GLN A 130 8.64 16.50 -13.99
C GLN A 130 9.39 15.44 -14.81
N ARG A 131 10.64 15.70 -15.17
CA ARG A 131 11.46 14.79 -15.98
C ARG A 131 12.26 13.88 -15.07
N VAL A 132 11.89 12.59 -15.05
CA VAL A 132 12.54 11.62 -14.16
C VAL A 132 13.03 10.40 -14.93
N VAL A 133 14.07 9.78 -14.39
CA VAL A 133 14.58 8.49 -14.83
C VAL A 133 14.53 7.52 -13.66
N TYR A 134 13.76 6.46 -13.80
CA TYR A 134 13.74 5.35 -12.84
C TYR A 134 14.93 4.44 -13.12
N LEU A 135 15.88 4.31 -12.19
CA LEU A 135 16.95 3.34 -12.34
C LEU A 135 16.39 1.92 -12.28
N GLU A 136 16.96 1.02 -13.05
CA GLU A 136 16.64 -0.42 -13.01
C GLU A 136 17.61 -1.19 -12.12
N ASP A 137 17.27 -2.44 -11.77
CA ASP A 137 18.14 -3.27 -10.93
C ASP A 137 19.49 -3.54 -11.62
N GLY A 138 20.56 -3.15 -10.93
CA GLY A 138 21.92 -3.24 -11.44
C GLY A 138 22.41 -1.98 -12.17
N ASP A 139 21.62 -0.91 -12.20
CA ASP A 139 22.05 0.38 -12.72
C ASP A 139 22.91 1.12 -11.69
N VAL A 140 23.92 1.82 -12.22
CA VAL A 140 24.78 2.76 -11.49
C VAL A 140 24.80 4.07 -12.25
N ALA A 141 24.43 5.16 -11.60
CA ALA A 141 24.45 6.49 -12.18
C ALA A 141 25.57 7.34 -11.56
N VAL A 142 26.33 8.02 -12.42
CA VAL A 142 27.28 9.05 -12.01
C VAL A 142 26.66 10.41 -12.31
N ILE A 143 26.49 11.24 -11.31
CA ILE A 143 25.79 12.51 -11.36
C ILE A 143 26.79 13.65 -11.10
N HIS A 144 26.80 14.60 -12.02
CA HIS A 144 27.46 15.89 -11.89
C HIS A 144 26.41 17.01 -11.91
N ARG A 145 26.81 18.26 -11.67
CA ARG A 145 25.89 19.40 -11.78
C ARG A 145 25.18 19.41 -13.12
N GLY A 146 23.84 19.28 -13.09
CA GLY A 146 23.00 19.37 -14.29
C GLY A 146 23.14 18.25 -15.31
N SER A 147 23.92 17.19 -15.02
CA SER A 147 24.08 16.06 -15.92
C SER A 147 24.29 14.74 -15.17
N PHE A 148 23.91 13.64 -15.82
CA PHE A 148 24.15 12.31 -15.29
C PHE A 148 24.39 11.31 -16.43
N ASN A 149 25.12 10.25 -16.11
CA ASN A 149 25.33 9.11 -16.99
C ASN A 149 24.95 7.83 -16.25
N ILE A 150 24.29 6.92 -16.94
CA ILE A 150 23.88 5.63 -16.37
C ILE A 150 24.68 4.51 -17.02
N MET A 151 25.10 3.55 -16.21
CA MET A 151 25.75 2.34 -16.66
C MET A 151 25.26 1.13 -15.85
N SER A 152 25.42 -0.05 -16.40
CA SER A 152 25.20 -1.28 -15.63
C SER A 152 26.39 -1.57 -14.71
N MET A 153 26.20 -2.39 -13.68
CA MET A 153 27.30 -2.89 -12.82
C MET A 153 28.41 -3.59 -13.62
N LYS A 154 28.17 -3.95 -14.88
CA LYS A 154 29.18 -4.52 -15.81
C LYS A 154 29.95 -3.45 -16.57
N GLY A 155 29.62 -2.16 -16.40
CA GLY A 155 30.28 -1.04 -17.06
C GLY A 155 29.73 -0.70 -18.47
N HIS A 156 28.62 -1.30 -18.89
CA HIS A 156 27.99 -0.96 -20.16
C HIS A 156 27.13 0.29 -19.98
N SER A 157 27.26 1.27 -20.89
CA SER A 157 26.39 2.46 -20.92
C SER A 157 24.93 2.07 -21.10
N VAL A 158 24.05 2.74 -20.35
CA VAL A 158 22.59 2.58 -20.42
C VAL A 158 21.97 3.91 -20.82
N GLU A 159 21.20 3.90 -21.89
CA GLU A 159 20.45 5.09 -22.32
C GLU A 159 19.32 5.38 -21.31
N PRO A 160 19.25 6.63 -20.78
CA PRO A 160 18.23 6.97 -19.80
C PRO A 160 16.82 7.00 -20.43
N ASN A 161 15.90 6.25 -19.88
CA ASN A 161 14.49 6.30 -20.25
C ASN A 161 13.79 7.41 -19.44
N ILE A 162 13.67 8.60 -20.03
CA ILE A 162 13.06 9.76 -19.37
C ILE A 162 11.54 9.60 -19.39
N THR A 163 10.95 9.57 -18.20
CA THR A 163 9.50 9.60 -17.96
C THR A 163 9.11 11.02 -17.56
N VAL A 164 8.02 11.54 -18.13
CA VAL A 164 7.44 12.80 -17.70
C VAL A 164 6.35 12.49 -16.68
N LEU A 165 6.50 13.01 -15.46
CA LEU A 165 5.47 12.91 -14.42
C LEU A 165 4.28 13.78 -14.80
N ASP A 166 3.07 13.30 -14.51
CA ASP A 166 1.84 14.06 -14.75
C ASP A 166 1.75 15.25 -13.76
N GLU A 167 1.33 16.43 -14.22
CA GLU A 167 1.16 17.63 -13.38
C GLU A 167 0.19 17.41 -12.20
N ALA A 168 -0.74 16.47 -12.35
CA ALA A 168 -1.66 16.07 -11.29
C ALA A 168 -0.97 15.51 -10.02
N TRP A 169 0.33 15.29 -10.05
CA TRP A 169 1.15 14.81 -8.93
C TRP A 169 1.81 15.95 -8.13
N GLY A 170 1.38 17.21 -8.32
CA GLY A 170 1.86 18.36 -7.55
C GLY A 170 1.86 18.09 -6.04
N GLU A 171 2.57 18.94 -5.28
CA GLU A 171 2.61 18.85 -3.81
C GLU A 171 1.18 18.70 -3.28
N ALA A 172 0.95 17.64 -2.52
CA ALA A 172 -0.28 17.51 -1.77
C ALA A 172 -0.23 18.58 -0.66
N GLU A 173 -0.69 19.78 -0.97
CA GLU A 173 -0.81 20.84 0.04
C GLU A 173 -1.80 20.39 1.10
N LEU A 174 -1.45 20.58 2.36
CA LEU A 174 -2.35 20.28 3.48
C LEU A 174 -3.59 21.18 3.44
N GLY A 175 -3.42 22.43 2.97
CA GLY A 175 -4.46 23.46 2.96
C GLY A 175 -4.92 23.76 4.39
N ASP A 176 -6.23 23.99 4.55
CA ASP A 176 -6.85 24.28 5.87
C ASP A 176 -7.13 23.02 6.69
N ALA A 177 -6.80 21.82 6.18
CA ALA A 177 -7.05 20.58 6.91
C ALA A 177 -6.07 20.43 8.09
N PRO A 178 -6.52 19.88 9.23
CA PRO A 178 -5.65 19.72 10.41
C PRO A 178 -4.54 18.68 10.19
N HIS A 179 -4.78 17.68 9.35
CA HIS A 179 -3.86 16.58 9.06
C HIS A 179 -4.10 16.04 7.64
N TYR A 180 -3.08 15.43 7.03
CA TYR A 180 -3.22 14.80 5.71
C TYR A 180 -4.25 13.67 5.74
N MET A 181 -4.26 12.82 6.76
CA MET A 181 -5.24 11.74 6.85
C MET A 181 -6.69 12.27 6.88
N TYR A 182 -6.95 13.34 7.61
CA TYR A 182 -8.27 13.99 7.63
C TYR A 182 -8.69 14.43 6.23
N LYS A 183 -7.79 15.15 5.56
CA LYS A 183 -7.98 15.60 4.18
C LYS A 183 -8.26 14.43 3.24
N GLU A 184 -7.45 13.38 3.31
CA GLU A 184 -7.53 12.20 2.44
C GLU A 184 -8.83 11.39 2.68
N ILE A 185 -9.35 11.36 3.91
CA ILE A 185 -10.67 10.79 4.19
C ILE A 185 -11.76 11.59 3.47
N HIS A 186 -11.69 12.92 3.51
CA HIS A 186 -12.69 13.80 2.89
C HIS A 186 -12.55 13.94 1.38
N GLU A 187 -11.38 13.61 0.82
CA GLU A 187 -11.14 13.56 -0.63
C GLU A 187 -11.65 12.27 -1.29
N GLN A 188 -12.10 11.27 -0.53
CA GLN A 188 -12.53 9.98 -1.08
C GLN A 188 -13.65 10.09 -2.13
N PRO A 189 -14.67 10.96 -1.98
CA PRO A 189 -15.68 11.14 -3.01
C PRO A 189 -15.10 11.58 -4.35
N ASP A 190 -14.21 12.56 -4.35
CA ASP A 190 -13.57 13.08 -5.57
C ASP A 190 -12.59 12.08 -6.16
N ALA A 191 -11.79 11.41 -5.33
CA ALA A 191 -10.91 10.34 -5.75
C ALA A 191 -11.69 9.19 -6.41
N LEU A 192 -12.85 8.83 -5.86
CA LEU A 192 -13.71 7.81 -6.44
C LEU A 192 -14.30 8.26 -7.79
N ARG A 193 -14.73 9.53 -7.92
CA ARG A 193 -15.16 10.09 -9.22
C ARG A 193 -14.08 9.96 -10.28
N GLN A 194 -12.84 10.30 -9.93
CA GLN A 194 -11.70 10.16 -10.84
C GLN A 194 -11.42 8.69 -11.20
N CYS A 195 -11.49 7.80 -10.22
CA CYS A 195 -11.26 6.36 -10.44
C CYS A 195 -12.27 5.76 -11.43
N ILE A 196 -13.53 6.14 -11.36
CA ILE A 196 -14.61 5.57 -12.19
C ILE A 196 -14.79 6.31 -13.53
N ALA A 197 -14.21 7.51 -13.69
CA ALA A 197 -14.35 8.32 -14.89
C ALA A 197 -13.93 7.56 -16.15
N GLY A 198 -14.80 7.51 -17.15
CA GLY A 198 -14.57 6.82 -18.43
C GLY A 198 -14.51 5.29 -18.34
N ARG A 199 -14.71 4.70 -17.17
CA ARG A 199 -14.60 3.24 -16.95
C ARG A 199 -15.93 2.54 -16.73
N VAL A 200 -17.00 3.28 -16.61
CA VAL A 200 -18.37 2.76 -16.41
C VAL A 200 -19.17 2.91 -17.68
N ASP A 201 -19.61 1.79 -18.25
CA ASP A 201 -20.52 1.74 -19.39
C ASP A 201 -21.92 1.38 -18.89
N ARG A 202 -22.76 2.38 -18.70
CA ARG A 202 -24.16 2.18 -18.24
C ARG A 202 -25.02 1.46 -19.27
N GLU A 203 -24.81 1.73 -20.55
CA GLU A 203 -25.63 1.15 -21.59
C GLU A 203 -25.45 -0.35 -21.66
N MET A 204 -24.21 -0.79 -21.63
CA MET A 204 -23.87 -2.21 -21.65
C MET A 204 -23.86 -2.87 -20.26
N GLY A 205 -23.95 -2.08 -19.19
CA GLY A 205 -23.90 -2.56 -17.80
C GLY A 205 -22.57 -3.25 -17.49
N THR A 206 -21.46 -2.64 -17.88
CA THR A 206 -20.13 -3.24 -17.73
C THR A 206 -19.08 -2.23 -17.37
N GLY A 207 -17.94 -2.72 -16.88
CA GLY A 207 -16.72 -1.92 -16.73
C GLY A 207 -15.86 -1.91 -17.99
N ARG A 208 -15.02 -0.88 -18.13
CA ARG A 208 -14.01 -0.76 -19.20
C ARG A 208 -12.66 -0.45 -18.60
N LEU A 209 -11.78 -1.43 -18.54
CA LEU A 209 -10.40 -1.29 -18.05
C LEU A 209 -9.41 -1.51 -19.21
N GLY A 210 -9.39 -0.56 -20.16
CA GLY A 210 -8.61 -0.66 -21.40
C GLY A 210 -7.12 -0.90 -21.19
N GLY A 211 -6.53 -0.32 -20.15
CA GLY A 211 -5.11 -0.50 -19.79
C GLY A 211 -4.72 -1.94 -19.42
N MET A 212 -5.67 -2.79 -19.05
CA MET A 212 -5.40 -4.22 -18.85
C MET A 212 -5.21 -4.98 -20.16
N GLY A 213 -5.78 -4.51 -21.28
CA GLY A 213 -5.68 -5.19 -22.57
C GLY A 213 -6.18 -6.63 -22.55
N LEU A 214 -7.16 -6.94 -21.68
CA LEU A 214 -7.81 -8.25 -21.58
C LEU A 214 -8.95 -8.31 -22.58
N ASP A 215 -8.83 -9.17 -23.55
CA ASP A 215 -9.90 -9.45 -24.50
C ASP A 215 -10.95 -10.41 -23.96
N HIS A 216 -12.06 -10.50 -24.65
CA HIS A 216 -13.19 -11.38 -24.27
C HIS A 216 -12.79 -12.86 -24.19
N SER A 217 -11.92 -13.31 -25.09
CA SER A 217 -11.44 -14.70 -25.11
C SER A 217 -10.63 -15.03 -23.86
N THR A 218 -9.70 -14.15 -23.47
CA THR A 218 -8.89 -14.30 -22.27
C THR A 218 -9.78 -14.34 -21.00
N LEU A 219 -10.76 -13.43 -20.92
CA LEU A 219 -11.69 -13.38 -19.78
C LEU A 219 -12.56 -14.65 -19.66
N ILE A 220 -13.01 -15.23 -20.79
CA ILE A 220 -13.77 -16.48 -20.78
C ILE A 220 -12.89 -17.68 -20.43
N GLN A 221 -11.69 -17.76 -20.98
CA GLN A 221 -10.83 -18.94 -20.88
C GLN A 221 -10.00 -18.98 -19.59
N ALA A 222 -9.92 -17.88 -18.85
CA ALA A 222 -9.19 -17.84 -17.60
C ALA A 222 -9.69 -18.91 -16.62
N PRO A 223 -8.83 -19.79 -16.12
CA PRO A 223 -9.25 -20.87 -15.21
C PRO A 223 -9.52 -20.36 -13.79
N HIS A 224 -8.82 -19.32 -13.36
CA HIS A 224 -8.99 -18.65 -12.06
C HIS A 224 -8.34 -17.27 -12.07
N VAL A 225 -8.65 -16.48 -11.04
CA VAL A 225 -8.00 -15.18 -10.77
C VAL A 225 -7.22 -15.28 -9.47
N ARG A 226 -6.00 -14.76 -9.44
CA ARG A 226 -5.22 -14.60 -8.21
C ARG A 226 -4.89 -13.13 -7.99
N LEU A 227 -5.12 -12.68 -6.77
CA LEU A 227 -4.83 -11.31 -6.36
C LEU A 227 -3.68 -11.32 -5.35
N LEU A 228 -2.82 -10.31 -5.43
CA LEU A 228 -1.62 -10.16 -4.61
C LEU A 228 -1.64 -8.79 -3.96
N GLY A 229 -1.30 -8.70 -2.69
CA GLY A 229 -1.19 -7.43 -1.98
C GLY A 229 -0.67 -7.62 -0.57
N CYS A 230 -0.34 -6.53 0.10
CA CYS A 230 0.05 -6.46 1.51
C CYS A 230 -0.85 -5.47 2.25
N GLY A 231 -1.13 -5.71 3.55
CA GLY A 231 -1.91 -4.80 4.40
C GLY A 231 -3.24 -4.39 3.78
N THR A 232 -3.51 -3.11 3.75
CA THR A 232 -4.73 -2.50 3.16
C THR A 232 -4.98 -2.96 1.72
N ALA A 233 -3.95 -3.07 0.89
CA ALA A 233 -4.08 -3.57 -0.48
C ALA A 233 -4.53 -5.05 -0.54
N ALA A 234 -4.07 -5.88 0.40
CA ALA A 234 -4.55 -7.26 0.51
C ALA A 234 -6.03 -7.32 0.93
N TYR A 235 -6.49 -6.43 1.79
CA TYR A 235 -7.91 -6.37 2.15
C TYR A 235 -8.78 -5.86 0.99
N ALA A 236 -8.34 -4.86 0.24
CA ALA A 236 -9.01 -4.46 -1.00
C ALA A 236 -9.06 -5.64 -2.00
N ALA A 237 -7.97 -6.38 -2.14
CA ALA A 237 -7.90 -7.58 -2.97
C ALA A 237 -8.85 -8.69 -2.49
N GLN A 238 -9.02 -8.92 -1.18
CA GLN A 238 -9.98 -9.88 -0.62
C GLN A 238 -11.44 -9.50 -0.95
N ILE A 239 -11.78 -8.21 -0.92
CA ILE A 239 -13.09 -7.72 -1.37
C ILE A 239 -13.24 -8.01 -2.87
N GLY A 240 -12.23 -7.66 -3.69
CA GLY A 240 -12.20 -7.96 -5.11
C GLY A 240 -12.36 -9.45 -5.42
N GLN A 241 -11.69 -10.32 -4.68
CA GLN A 241 -11.84 -11.78 -4.76
C GLN A 241 -13.30 -12.20 -4.63
N MET A 242 -13.98 -11.78 -3.56
CA MET A 242 -15.37 -12.15 -3.30
C MET A 242 -16.32 -11.65 -4.40
N LEU A 243 -16.08 -10.45 -4.92
CA LEU A 243 -16.85 -9.89 -6.02
C LEU A 243 -16.62 -10.65 -7.34
N ILE A 244 -15.37 -11.02 -7.64
CA ILE A 244 -14.99 -11.83 -8.81
C ILE A 244 -15.69 -13.19 -8.77
N GLU A 245 -15.65 -13.87 -7.63
CA GLU A 245 -16.33 -15.17 -7.47
C GLU A 245 -17.84 -15.04 -7.60
N LYS A 246 -18.44 -14.02 -6.99
CA LYS A 246 -19.88 -13.77 -7.02
C LYS A 246 -20.38 -13.44 -8.43
N MET A 247 -19.69 -12.55 -9.15
CA MET A 247 -20.13 -12.05 -10.46
C MET A 247 -19.62 -12.90 -11.63
N GLY A 248 -18.35 -13.29 -11.57
CA GLY A 248 -17.68 -13.99 -12.66
C GLY A 248 -17.84 -15.52 -12.62
N ARG A 249 -18.28 -16.08 -11.49
CA ARG A 249 -18.39 -17.54 -11.27
C ARG A 249 -17.13 -18.28 -11.65
N ILE A 250 -15.99 -17.72 -11.23
CA ILE A 250 -14.65 -18.25 -11.45
C ILE A 250 -13.92 -18.28 -10.10
N PRO A 251 -13.15 -19.33 -9.78
CA PRO A 251 -12.38 -19.35 -8.55
C PRO A 251 -11.42 -18.14 -8.47
N ALA A 252 -11.41 -17.45 -7.35
CA ALA A 252 -10.49 -16.37 -7.08
C ALA A 252 -9.86 -16.54 -5.70
N VAL A 253 -8.57 -16.19 -5.57
CA VAL A 253 -7.83 -16.31 -4.30
C VAL A 253 -6.94 -15.11 -4.13
N THR A 254 -6.99 -14.51 -2.93
CA THR A 254 -6.05 -13.46 -2.54
C THR A 254 -4.90 -14.06 -1.75
N HIS A 255 -3.68 -13.71 -2.13
CA HIS A 255 -2.46 -14.06 -1.43
C HIS A 255 -1.84 -12.81 -0.81
N ILE A 256 -1.37 -12.94 0.42
CA ILE A 256 -0.45 -11.96 1.01
C ILE A 256 0.88 -12.12 0.28
N SER A 257 1.40 -11.03 -0.28
CA SER A 257 2.55 -11.09 -1.19
C SER A 257 3.82 -11.62 -0.52
N SER A 258 4.07 -11.32 0.76
CA SER A 258 5.20 -11.84 1.52
C SER A 258 5.20 -13.37 1.61
N GLU A 259 4.02 -13.99 1.73
CA GLU A 259 3.89 -15.44 1.84
C GLU A 259 3.89 -16.14 0.47
N PHE A 260 3.45 -15.43 -0.57
CA PHE A 260 3.26 -16.01 -1.91
C PHE A 260 4.54 -16.62 -2.47
N ARG A 261 5.65 -15.91 -2.37
CA ARG A 261 6.97 -16.36 -2.84
C ARG A 261 7.49 -17.53 -2.02
N ASN A 262 7.36 -17.45 -0.69
CA ASN A 262 7.93 -18.41 0.23
C ASN A 262 7.21 -19.77 0.21
N ASN A 263 5.95 -19.79 -0.23
CA ASN A 263 5.13 -20.99 -0.31
C ASN A 263 5.28 -21.79 -1.63
N ASP A 264 6.26 -21.45 -2.48
CA ASP A 264 6.49 -22.09 -3.80
C ASP A 264 5.16 -22.29 -4.57
N THR A 265 4.38 -21.24 -4.67
CA THR A 265 3.02 -21.30 -5.22
C THR A 265 3.04 -21.79 -6.67
N VAL A 266 2.16 -22.75 -6.99
CA VAL A 266 1.97 -23.25 -8.35
C VAL A 266 1.41 -22.15 -9.24
N ILE A 267 2.14 -21.80 -10.31
CA ILE A 267 1.73 -20.77 -11.28
C ILE A 267 1.07 -21.45 -12.48
N ASN A 268 -0.14 -20.98 -12.82
CA ASN A 268 -0.82 -21.34 -14.06
C ASN A 268 -0.68 -20.16 -15.05
N PRO A 269 0.06 -20.32 -16.17
CA PRO A 269 0.26 -19.23 -17.13
C PRO A 269 -1.01 -18.68 -17.78
N LYS A 270 -2.13 -19.44 -17.73
CA LYS A 270 -3.42 -19.03 -18.29
C LYS A 270 -4.31 -18.29 -17.27
N ALA A 271 -3.90 -18.23 -16.00
CA ALA A 271 -4.63 -17.50 -14.96
C ALA A 271 -4.41 -15.99 -15.07
N ILE A 272 -5.35 -15.22 -14.53
CA ILE A 272 -5.22 -13.76 -14.39
C ILE A 272 -4.63 -13.49 -13.01
N TYR A 273 -3.51 -12.78 -12.97
CA TYR A 273 -2.88 -12.32 -11.74
C TYR A 273 -3.02 -10.81 -11.63
N LEU A 274 -3.56 -10.32 -10.50
CA LEU A 274 -3.74 -8.90 -10.21
C LEU A 274 -2.83 -8.52 -9.04
N ALA A 275 -1.86 -7.64 -9.28
CA ALA A 275 -1.02 -7.08 -8.23
C ALA A 275 -1.60 -5.73 -7.78
N VAL A 276 -2.03 -5.68 -6.51
CA VAL A 276 -2.70 -4.51 -5.92
C VAL A 276 -1.73 -3.79 -5.00
N SER A 277 -1.48 -2.50 -5.24
CA SER A 277 -0.58 -1.69 -4.42
C SER A 277 -0.88 -0.21 -4.58
N GLN A 278 -0.89 0.54 -3.49
CA GLN A 278 -0.99 2.01 -3.56
C GLN A 278 0.30 2.61 -4.12
N SER A 279 1.44 2.36 -3.50
CA SER A 279 2.73 2.94 -3.90
C SER A 279 3.27 2.35 -5.20
N GLY A 280 2.94 1.09 -5.50
CA GLY A 280 3.57 0.33 -6.58
C GLY A 280 5.05 0.00 -6.33
N GLU A 281 5.52 0.16 -5.08
CA GLU A 281 6.92 -0.04 -4.67
C GLU A 281 7.07 -1.07 -3.54
N THR A 282 6.01 -1.81 -3.20
CA THR A 282 6.03 -2.83 -2.13
C THR A 282 6.94 -3.99 -2.52
N ALA A 283 8.03 -4.20 -1.78
CA ALA A 283 9.09 -5.16 -2.11
C ALA A 283 8.55 -6.59 -2.28
N ASP A 284 7.74 -7.07 -1.35
CA ASP A 284 7.14 -8.41 -1.41
C ASP A 284 6.26 -8.60 -2.66
N THR A 285 5.49 -7.58 -3.03
CA THR A 285 4.62 -7.64 -4.21
C THR A 285 5.46 -7.64 -5.49
N ILE A 286 6.53 -6.86 -5.54
CA ILE A 286 7.50 -6.86 -6.65
C ILE A 286 8.15 -8.24 -6.80
N SER A 287 8.58 -8.84 -5.69
CA SER A 287 9.18 -10.18 -5.67
C SER A 287 8.20 -11.25 -6.17
N ALA A 288 6.93 -11.19 -5.71
CA ALA A 288 5.88 -12.10 -6.19
C ALA A 288 5.60 -11.95 -7.69
N ILE A 289 5.58 -10.72 -8.22
CA ILE A 289 5.42 -10.45 -9.66
C ILE A 289 6.57 -11.07 -10.46
N LYS A 290 7.82 -10.86 -10.02
CA LYS A 290 9.01 -11.42 -10.68
C LYS A 290 8.93 -12.95 -10.74
N GLU A 291 8.51 -13.60 -9.65
CA GLU A 291 8.33 -15.04 -9.58
C GLU A 291 7.25 -15.56 -10.53
N ILE A 292 6.08 -14.91 -10.59
CA ILE A 292 5.01 -15.27 -11.51
C ILE A 292 5.48 -15.15 -12.96
N LYS A 293 6.13 -14.05 -13.30
CA LYS A 293 6.63 -13.80 -14.66
C LYS A 293 7.72 -14.80 -15.07
N LEU A 294 8.63 -15.14 -14.16
CA LEU A 294 9.67 -16.15 -14.39
C LEU A 294 9.05 -17.52 -14.73
N LYS A 295 7.93 -17.86 -14.10
CA LYS A 295 7.18 -19.10 -14.35
C LYS A 295 6.14 -18.97 -15.51
N GLY A 296 6.19 -17.90 -16.30
CA GLY A 296 5.40 -17.68 -17.52
C GLY A 296 3.99 -17.12 -17.29
N GLY A 297 3.65 -16.70 -16.06
CA GLY A 297 2.38 -16.04 -15.76
C GLY A 297 2.36 -14.57 -16.18
N GLN A 298 1.19 -14.05 -16.53
CA GLN A 298 0.98 -12.64 -16.82
C GLN A 298 0.34 -11.93 -15.62
N VAL A 299 0.95 -10.82 -15.17
CA VAL A 299 0.46 -10.03 -14.04
C VAL A 299 -0.02 -8.67 -14.53
N PHE A 300 -1.14 -8.21 -14.00
CA PHE A 300 -1.73 -6.89 -14.25
C PHE A 300 -1.67 -6.05 -12.98
N GLY A 301 -1.18 -4.81 -13.09
CA GLY A 301 -1.09 -3.89 -11.96
C GLY A 301 -2.42 -3.20 -11.67
N VAL A 302 -2.79 -3.11 -10.39
CA VAL A 302 -3.84 -2.21 -9.89
C VAL A 302 -3.14 -1.27 -8.91
N VAL A 303 -2.67 -0.14 -9.43
CA VAL A 303 -1.72 0.73 -8.71
C VAL A 303 -2.15 2.19 -8.75
N ASN A 304 -1.70 2.98 -7.79
CA ASN A 304 -1.97 4.42 -7.81
C ASN A 304 -0.85 5.19 -8.51
N VAL A 305 0.41 4.89 -8.19
CA VAL A 305 1.56 5.67 -8.67
C VAL A 305 1.92 5.32 -10.12
N VAL A 306 1.78 6.30 -11.00
CA VAL A 306 2.17 6.19 -12.41
C VAL A 306 3.67 5.98 -12.50
N GLY A 307 4.12 5.07 -13.38
CA GLY A 307 5.54 4.78 -13.57
C GLY A 307 6.21 4.02 -12.43
N SER A 308 5.49 3.62 -11.38
CA SER A 308 6.03 2.80 -10.30
C SER A 308 6.61 1.47 -10.78
N THR A 309 7.45 0.85 -9.95
CA THR A 309 8.10 -0.43 -10.29
C THR A 309 7.08 -1.52 -10.64
N ILE A 310 5.99 -1.65 -9.87
CA ILE A 310 4.92 -2.63 -10.18
C ILE A 310 4.26 -2.29 -11.52
N ALA A 311 3.95 -1.00 -11.78
CA ALA A 311 3.35 -0.60 -13.06
C ALA A 311 4.24 -0.97 -14.25
N ARG A 312 5.55 -0.67 -14.17
CA ARG A 312 6.52 -1.00 -15.21
C ARG A 312 6.71 -2.50 -15.38
N LEU A 313 6.86 -3.25 -14.29
CA LEU A 313 7.01 -4.70 -14.33
C LEU A 313 5.79 -5.40 -14.94
N CYS A 314 4.59 -4.96 -14.63
CA CYS A 314 3.38 -5.50 -15.21
C CYS A 314 3.20 -5.09 -16.68
N GLY A 315 3.54 -3.86 -17.03
CA GLY A 315 3.37 -3.28 -18.37
C GLY A 315 1.91 -3.10 -18.81
N LYS A 316 0.97 -3.71 -18.07
CA LYS A 316 -0.48 -3.64 -18.28
C LYS A 316 -1.17 -3.56 -16.92
N GLY A 317 -2.29 -2.85 -16.86
CA GLY A 317 -3.04 -2.72 -15.61
C GLY A 317 -3.97 -1.52 -15.61
N VAL A 318 -4.30 -1.06 -14.42
CA VAL A 318 -5.15 0.11 -14.18
C VAL A 318 -4.54 1.00 -13.10
N TYR A 319 -4.49 2.28 -13.35
CA TYR A 319 -4.21 3.28 -12.32
C TYR A 319 -5.51 3.62 -11.60
N ILE A 320 -5.48 3.64 -10.27
CA ILE A 320 -6.68 3.89 -9.46
C ILE A 320 -7.02 5.38 -9.30
N HIS A 321 -6.13 6.27 -9.72
CA HIS A 321 -6.32 7.74 -9.73
C HIS A 321 -6.83 8.30 -8.40
N SER A 322 -6.28 7.86 -7.27
CA SER A 322 -6.64 8.42 -5.97
C SER A 322 -5.90 9.72 -5.63
N GLY A 323 -5.04 10.19 -6.53
CA GLY A 323 -4.16 11.31 -6.27
C GLY A 323 -3.05 10.98 -5.26
N PRO A 324 -2.25 11.98 -4.83
CA PRO A 324 -1.23 11.80 -3.80
C PRO A 324 -1.87 11.41 -2.46
N GLU A 325 -1.27 10.46 -1.75
CA GLU A 325 -1.68 10.04 -0.41
C GLU A 325 -0.46 10.09 0.50
N GLN A 326 -0.41 11.08 1.39
CA GLN A 326 0.75 11.45 2.22
C GLN A 326 0.74 10.78 3.59
N SER A 327 -0.45 10.64 4.20
CA SER A 327 -0.58 9.92 5.46
C SER A 327 -0.10 8.49 5.32
N VAL A 328 0.62 7.98 6.31
CA VAL A 328 1.11 6.60 6.31
C VAL A 328 -0.05 5.62 6.22
N ALA A 329 -1.12 5.84 6.99
CA ALA A 329 -2.33 5.03 6.95
C ALA A 329 -3.11 5.29 5.65
N SER A 330 -3.30 4.27 4.83
CA SER A 330 -4.01 4.39 3.55
C SER A 330 -5.52 4.52 3.76
N THR A 331 -6.16 5.43 3.03
CA THR A 331 -7.60 5.73 3.10
C THR A 331 -8.24 5.74 1.71
N LYS A 332 -8.07 6.80 0.94
CA LYS A 332 -8.66 6.96 -0.40
C LYS A 332 -8.13 5.94 -1.42
N ALA A 333 -6.90 5.48 -1.27
CA ALA A 333 -6.38 4.43 -2.12
C ALA A 333 -7.09 3.08 -1.89
N PHE A 334 -7.45 2.72 -0.63
CA PHE A 334 -8.27 1.54 -0.36
C PHE A 334 -9.59 1.59 -1.11
N THR A 335 -10.32 2.69 -0.98
CA THR A 335 -11.61 2.92 -1.62
C THR A 335 -11.51 2.76 -3.14
N ASN A 336 -10.50 3.38 -3.75
CA ASN A 336 -10.29 3.31 -5.19
C ASN A 336 -9.79 1.93 -5.67
N MET A 337 -8.99 1.20 -4.87
CA MET A 337 -8.65 -0.19 -5.17
C MET A 337 -9.89 -1.08 -5.18
N VAL A 338 -10.78 -0.95 -4.20
CA VAL A 338 -12.06 -1.67 -4.16
C VAL A 338 -12.92 -1.33 -5.36
N ALA A 339 -13.03 -0.05 -5.73
CA ALA A 339 -13.80 0.39 -6.89
C ALA A 339 -13.24 -0.16 -8.22
N ALA A 340 -11.92 -0.10 -8.42
CA ALA A 340 -11.27 -0.66 -9.62
C ALA A 340 -11.49 -2.17 -9.73
N LEU A 341 -11.38 -2.90 -8.61
CA LEU A 341 -11.64 -4.34 -8.56
C LEU A 341 -13.13 -4.67 -8.76
N THR A 342 -14.04 -3.81 -8.31
CA THR A 342 -15.49 -3.94 -8.59
C THR A 342 -15.77 -3.78 -10.08
N ILE A 343 -15.15 -2.79 -10.74
CA ILE A 343 -15.24 -2.58 -12.19
C ILE A 343 -14.70 -3.81 -12.94
N PHE A 344 -13.55 -4.34 -12.52
CA PHE A 344 -12.98 -5.56 -13.09
C PHE A 344 -13.91 -6.77 -12.91
N ALA A 345 -14.43 -6.98 -11.70
CA ALA A 345 -15.36 -8.07 -11.40
C ALA A 345 -16.64 -7.98 -12.24
N THR A 346 -17.14 -6.76 -12.48
CA THR A 346 -18.30 -6.52 -13.35
C THR A 346 -17.96 -6.83 -14.81
N GLN A 347 -16.81 -6.37 -15.31
CA GLN A 347 -16.36 -6.67 -16.68
C GLN A 347 -16.22 -8.18 -16.90
N LEU A 348 -15.57 -8.88 -15.98
CA LEU A 348 -15.43 -10.33 -16.01
C LEU A 348 -16.79 -11.02 -15.90
N GLY A 349 -17.64 -10.57 -14.98
CA GLY A 349 -18.98 -11.10 -14.77
C GLY A 349 -19.87 -10.96 -16.00
N ARG A 350 -19.87 -9.81 -16.67
CA ARG A 350 -20.60 -9.55 -17.92
C ARG A 350 -20.14 -10.43 -19.08
N THR A 351 -18.90 -10.85 -19.04
CA THR A 351 -18.36 -11.79 -20.03
C THR A 351 -18.81 -13.22 -19.77
N ARG A 352 -19.14 -13.57 -18.53
CA ARG A 352 -19.35 -14.97 -18.10
C ARG A 352 -20.78 -15.27 -17.60
N HIS A 353 -21.27 -14.54 -16.64
CA HIS A 353 -22.49 -14.90 -15.89
C HIS A 353 -23.44 -13.73 -15.61
N LEU A 354 -22.90 -12.55 -15.27
CA LEU A 354 -23.70 -11.40 -14.85
C LEU A 354 -24.61 -10.90 -15.99
N SER A 355 -25.89 -10.74 -15.74
CA SER A 355 -26.84 -10.19 -16.73
C SER A 355 -26.56 -8.71 -17.01
N LYS A 356 -27.09 -8.21 -18.12
CA LYS A 356 -26.97 -6.79 -18.49
C LYS A 356 -27.64 -5.88 -17.46
N ASP A 357 -28.77 -6.27 -16.95
CA ASP A 357 -29.56 -5.47 -16.02
C ASP A 357 -28.91 -5.40 -14.62
N GLU A 358 -28.43 -6.53 -14.08
CA GLU A 358 -27.62 -6.55 -12.85
C GLU A 358 -26.35 -5.69 -13.00
N GLY A 359 -25.67 -5.78 -14.14
CA GLY A 359 -24.52 -4.94 -14.41
C GLY A 359 -24.86 -3.46 -14.49
N ARG A 360 -26.00 -3.09 -15.07
CA ARG A 360 -26.48 -1.70 -15.12
C ARG A 360 -26.78 -1.14 -13.73
N GLU A 361 -27.51 -1.92 -12.92
CA GLU A 361 -27.85 -1.56 -11.54
C GLU A 361 -26.57 -1.27 -10.74
N LEU A 362 -25.60 -2.20 -10.79
CA LEU A 362 -24.33 -2.03 -10.07
C LEU A 362 -23.53 -0.83 -10.58
N MET A 363 -23.41 -0.64 -11.90
CA MET A 363 -22.65 0.46 -12.47
C MET A 363 -23.30 1.83 -12.18
N GLN A 364 -24.62 1.88 -12.17
CA GLN A 364 -25.36 3.08 -11.76
C GLN A 364 -25.15 3.37 -10.27
N ALA A 365 -25.26 2.37 -9.41
CA ALA A 365 -24.99 2.52 -7.98
C ALA A 365 -23.56 2.99 -7.72
N LEU A 366 -22.56 2.43 -8.43
CA LEU A 366 -21.16 2.85 -8.29
C LEU A 366 -20.98 4.34 -8.63
N GLN A 367 -21.68 4.85 -9.66
CA GLN A 367 -21.60 6.27 -10.02
C GLN A 367 -22.31 7.19 -9.02
N GLN A 368 -23.25 6.67 -8.24
CA GLN A 368 -23.93 7.42 -7.18
C GLN A 368 -23.15 7.39 -5.87
N THR A 369 -22.28 6.41 -5.68
CA THR A 369 -21.53 6.21 -4.44
C THR A 369 -20.72 7.43 -3.99
N PRO A 370 -20.02 8.20 -4.86
CA PRO A 370 -19.33 9.42 -4.42
C PRO A 370 -20.25 10.43 -3.71
N HIS A 371 -21.46 10.63 -4.22
CA HIS A 371 -22.44 11.53 -3.59
C HIS A 371 -22.92 10.99 -2.23
N LEU A 372 -23.12 9.67 -2.11
CA LEU A 372 -23.48 9.07 -0.83
C LEU A 372 -22.34 9.20 0.21
N MET A 373 -21.09 9.12 -0.25
CA MET A 373 -19.93 9.38 0.62
C MET A 373 -19.88 10.83 1.10
N GLU A 374 -20.15 11.81 0.22
CA GLU A 374 -20.26 13.23 0.59
C GLU A 374 -21.33 13.44 1.65
N THR A 375 -22.54 12.92 1.40
CA THR A 375 -23.66 13.02 2.36
C THR A 375 -23.28 12.45 3.73
N TYR A 376 -22.56 11.34 3.78
CA TYR A 376 -22.09 10.78 5.06
C TYR A 376 -21.03 11.65 5.73
N LEU A 377 -20.08 12.19 4.95
CA LEU A 377 -19.00 13.03 5.50
C LEU A 377 -19.48 14.42 5.97
N GLU A 378 -20.63 14.88 5.51
CA GLU A 378 -21.29 16.09 6.01
C GLU A 378 -21.95 15.88 7.39
N ASP A 379 -22.44 14.66 7.66
CA ASP A 379 -23.02 14.27 8.95
C ASP A 379 -22.55 12.87 9.35
N ILE A 380 -21.44 12.83 10.08
CA ILE A 380 -20.77 11.59 10.50
C ILE A 380 -21.45 10.87 11.67
N GLY A 381 -22.54 11.42 12.20
CA GLY A 381 -23.28 10.85 13.32
C GLY A 381 -22.48 10.79 14.64
N PRO A 382 -22.73 9.81 15.52
CA PRO A 382 -22.18 9.76 16.87
C PRO A 382 -20.74 9.20 16.93
N ILE A 383 -19.87 9.65 16.02
CA ILE A 383 -18.45 9.21 15.99
C ILE A 383 -17.76 9.57 17.32
N ASP A 384 -18.06 10.72 17.93
CA ASP A 384 -17.48 11.14 19.21
C ASP A 384 -17.79 10.18 20.36
N GLU A 385 -19.01 9.63 20.40
CA GLU A 385 -19.41 8.63 21.40
C GLU A 385 -18.62 7.32 21.21
N ALA A 386 -18.47 6.87 19.97
CA ALA A 386 -17.65 5.72 19.64
C ALA A 386 -16.18 5.94 20.04
N VAL A 387 -15.62 7.12 19.74
CA VAL A 387 -14.24 7.48 20.09
C VAL A 387 -14.02 7.49 21.60
N ASN A 388 -15.00 7.93 22.40
CA ASN A 388 -14.93 7.86 23.86
C ASN A 388 -14.72 6.40 24.35
N LEU A 389 -15.51 5.45 23.84
CA LEU A 389 -15.35 4.05 24.16
C LEU A 389 -13.99 3.48 23.73
N LEU A 390 -13.52 3.90 22.54
CA LEU A 390 -12.26 3.41 21.98
C LEU A 390 -11.03 3.96 22.73
N CYS A 391 -11.07 5.21 23.22
CA CYS A 391 -9.95 5.80 23.98
C CYS A 391 -9.70 5.11 25.33
N GLU A 392 -10.71 4.51 25.92
CA GLU A 392 -10.62 3.79 27.20
C GLU A 392 -10.29 2.30 27.02
N ALA A 393 -10.25 1.81 25.77
CA ALA A 393 -10.12 0.40 25.47
C ALA A 393 -8.68 -0.12 25.61
N ASN A 394 -8.52 -1.27 26.27
CA ASN A 394 -7.28 -2.04 26.24
C ASN A 394 -7.12 -2.86 24.96
N SER A 395 -8.23 -3.27 24.36
CA SER A 395 -8.30 -3.95 23.06
C SER A 395 -9.68 -3.77 22.45
N VAL A 396 -9.79 -3.92 21.13
CA VAL A 396 -11.06 -3.78 20.42
C VAL A 396 -11.26 -4.98 19.49
N LEU A 397 -12.47 -5.56 19.53
CA LEU A 397 -12.88 -6.61 18.62
C LEU A 397 -13.72 -6.03 17.47
N PHE A 398 -13.39 -6.41 16.24
CA PHE A 398 -14.11 -6.02 15.02
C PHE A 398 -14.78 -7.24 14.40
N LEU A 399 -16.08 -7.15 14.15
CA LEU A 399 -16.89 -8.24 13.63
C LEU A 399 -17.66 -7.85 12.37
N GLY A 400 -17.72 -8.75 11.41
CA GLY A 400 -18.53 -8.63 10.21
C GLY A 400 -18.71 -9.99 9.54
N ARG A 401 -19.52 -10.05 8.48
CA ARG A 401 -19.65 -11.26 7.64
C ARG A 401 -19.49 -10.91 6.17
N GLY A 402 -19.02 -11.86 5.37
CA GLY A 402 -18.80 -11.65 3.94
C GLY A 402 -17.87 -10.46 3.68
N LEU A 403 -18.30 -9.50 2.86
CA LEU A 403 -17.54 -8.27 2.57
C LEU A 403 -17.22 -7.49 3.85
N SER A 404 -18.18 -7.39 4.78
CA SER A 404 -18.01 -6.67 6.04
C SER A 404 -16.96 -7.29 6.96
N ALA A 405 -16.67 -8.59 6.86
CA ALA A 405 -15.58 -9.20 7.61
C ALA A 405 -14.20 -8.69 7.15
N THR A 406 -14.07 -8.37 5.86
CA THR A 406 -12.84 -7.79 5.33
C THR A 406 -12.74 -6.30 5.64
N VAL A 407 -13.86 -5.57 5.60
CA VAL A 407 -13.91 -4.17 6.07
C VAL A 407 -13.56 -4.06 7.56
N ALA A 408 -14.02 -5.03 8.38
CA ALA A 408 -13.65 -5.11 9.79
C ALA A 408 -12.13 -5.24 10.00
N LYS A 409 -11.44 -6.04 9.15
CA LYS A 409 -9.97 -6.14 9.18
C LYS A 409 -9.30 -4.81 8.83
N GLU A 410 -9.81 -4.09 7.84
CA GLU A 410 -9.28 -2.78 7.47
C GLU A 410 -9.48 -1.76 8.61
N GLY A 411 -10.67 -1.70 9.23
CA GLY A 411 -10.93 -0.84 10.37
C GLY A 411 -10.04 -1.15 11.57
N ALA A 412 -9.87 -2.43 11.89
CA ALA A 412 -8.96 -2.88 12.94
C ALA A 412 -7.51 -2.47 12.66
N LEU A 413 -7.05 -2.61 11.41
CA LEU A 413 -5.72 -2.17 10.99
C LEU A 413 -5.56 -0.66 11.20
N LYS A 414 -6.51 0.16 10.76
CA LYS A 414 -6.44 1.62 10.92
C LYS A 414 -6.37 2.04 12.39
N LEU A 415 -7.22 1.49 13.23
CA LEU A 415 -7.20 1.82 14.65
C LEU A 415 -5.89 1.38 15.33
N MET A 416 -5.39 0.21 15.00
CA MET A 416 -4.12 -0.31 15.53
C MET A 416 -2.92 0.54 15.09
N GLU A 417 -2.85 0.92 13.81
CA GLU A 417 -1.76 1.72 13.25
C GLU A 417 -1.66 3.12 13.88
N LEU A 418 -2.80 3.74 14.13
CA LEU A 418 -2.89 5.14 14.52
C LEU A 418 -2.95 5.34 16.03
N ALA A 419 -3.82 4.57 16.71
CA ALA A 419 -4.07 4.71 18.14
C ALA A 419 -3.18 3.81 19.01
N TYR A 420 -2.50 2.82 18.42
CA TYR A 420 -1.68 1.81 19.09
C TYR A 420 -2.47 0.93 20.06
N ILE A 421 -3.77 0.77 19.82
CA ILE A 421 -4.66 -0.11 20.55
C ILE A 421 -4.66 -1.48 19.88
N PRO A 422 -4.41 -2.59 20.60
CA PRO A 422 -4.54 -3.93 20.07
C PRO A 422 -5.94 -4.17 19.50
N CYS A 423 -6.04 -4.48 18.21
CA CYS A 423 -7.30 -4.71 17.51
C CYS A 423 -7.30 -6.09 16.87
N LEU A 424 -8.42 -6.81 17.03
CA LEU A 424 -8.64 -8.12 16.44
C LEU A 424 -9.86 -8.06 15.53
N ALA A 425 -9.77 -8.61 14.34
CA ALA A 425 -10.89 -8.67 13.41
C ALA A 425 -11.18 -10.11 12.97
N TYR A 426 -12.43 -10.53 13.12
CA TYR A 426 -12.85 -11.88 12.75
C TYR A 426 -14.15 -11.88 11.96
N PRO A 427 -14.32 -12.84 11.05
CA PRO A 427 -15.67 -13.19 10.61
C PRO A 427 -16.52 -13.50 11.83
N ALA A 428 -17.71 -12.89 11.96
CA ALA A 428 -18.52 -12.99 13.16
C ALA A 428 -18.88 -14.45 13.56
N GLY A 429 -18.84 -15.38 12.61
CA GLY A 429 -19.02 -16.81 12.88
C GLY A 429 -17.85 -17.44 13.64
N GLU A 430 -16.64 -16.93 13.42
CA GLU A 430 -15.40 -17.46 14.04
C GLU A 430 -15.20 -16.96 15.49
N MET A 431 -15.96 -15.97 15.91
CA MET A 431 -15.89 -15.43 17.28
C MET A 431 -16.00 -16.53 18.35
N LYS A 432 -16.85 -17.53 18.12
CA LYS A 432 -17.11 -18.66 19.04
C LYS A 432 -15.94 -19.62 19.18
N HIS A 433 -14.97 -19.58 18.27
CA HIS A 433 -13.84 -20.50 18.18
C HIS A 433 -12.58 -19.98 18.89
N GLY A 434 -12.76 -19.06 19.87
CA GLY A 434 -11.68 -18.54 20.71
C GLY A 434 -11.85 -17.06 21.06
N PRO A 435 -12.01 -16.14 20.08
CA PRO A 435 -12.02 -14.70 20.34
C PRO A 435 -13.03 -14.22 21.39
N ILE A 436 -14.15 -14.89 21.54
CA ILE A 436 -15.19 -14.57 22.54
C ILE A 436 -14.66 -14.62 23.98
N ALA A 437 -13.60 -15.39 24.24
CA ALA A 437 -12.95 -15.47 25.55
C ALA A 437 -12.24 -14.18 25.98
N LEU A 438 -12.00 -13.26 25.03
CA LEU A 438 -11.37 -11.96 25.31
C LEU A 438 -12.35 -10.90 25.78
N LEU A 439 -13.67 -11.19 25.76
CA LEU A 439 -14.69 -10.22 26.12
C LEU A 439 -14.87 -10.17 27.64
N GLU A 440 -14.80 -8.97 28.17
CA GLU A 440 -15.09 -8.61 29.56
C GLU A 440 -16.21 -7.56 29.56
N GLU A 441 -16.78 -7.31 30.74
CA GLU A 441 -17.77 -6.23 30.94
C GLU A 441 -17.20 -4.90 30.46
N GLY A 442 -17.93 -4.22 29.57
CA GLY A 442 -17.51 -2.95 28.98
C GLY A 442 -16.56 -3.06 27.76
N SER A 443 -16.12 -4.26 27.36
CA SER A 443 -15.24 -4.42 26.17
C SER A 443 -15.87 -3.83 24.92
N PRO A 444 -15.21 -2.91 24.20
CA PRO A 444 -15.76 -2.37 22.95
C PRO A 444 -15.67 -3.39 21.82
N VAL A 445 -16.78 -3.56 21.12
CA VAL A 445 -16.91 -4.42 19.94
C VAL A 445 -17.52 -3.61 18.79
N VAL A 446 -16.80 -3.49 17.69
CA VAL A 446 -17.32 -2.87 16.46
C VAL A 446 -17.97 -3.94 15.60
N VAL A 447 -19.25 -3.76 15.28
CA VAL A 447 -20.05 -4.69 14.47
C VAL A 447 -20.49 -4.00 13.19
N ILE A 448 -20.18 -4.58 12.03
CA ILE A 448 -20.57 -4.04 10.72
C ILE A 448 -21.69 -4.91 10.16
N ALA A 449 -22.90 -4.37 10.11
CA ALA A 449 -24.12 -5.07 9.75
C ALA A 449 -24.95 -4.30 8.70
N PRO A 450 -24.48 -4.19 7.43
CA PRO A 450 -25.28 -3.60 6.37
C PRO A 450 -26.51 -4.47 6.06
N ASN A 451 -27.46 -3.91 5.33
CA ASN A 451 -28.69 -4.61 4.96
C ASN A 451 -28.47 -5.60 3.80
N ASP A 452 -27.74 -6.68 4.09
CA ASP A 452 -27.47 -7.76 3.16
C ASP A 452 -28.05 -9.11 3.67
N HIS A 453 -27.90 -10.16 2.86
CA HIS A 453 -28.38 -11.51 3.19
C HIS A 453 -27.71 -12.17 4.40
N LEU A 454 -26.66 -11.57 4.96
CA LEU A 454 -25.92 -12.05 6.15
C LEU A 454 -26.28 -11.26 7.42
N LYS A 455 -27.10 -10.22 7.32
CA LYS A 455 -27.48 -9.32 8.40
C LYS A 455 -27.96 -10.06 9.65
N GLU A 456 -28.97 -10.94 9.51
CA GLU A 456 -29.53 -11.70 10.66
C GLU A 456 -28.47 -12.52 11.39
N LYS A 457 -27.55 -13.14 10.62
CA LYS A 457 -26.44 -13.91 11.21
C LYS A 457 -25.41 -13.00 11.91
N THR A 458 -25.22 -11.77 11.42
CA THR A 458 -24.36 -10.77 12.07
C THR A 458 -25.02 -10.28 13.37
N MET A 459 -26.33 -10.03 13.33
CA MET A 459 -27.10 -9.64 14.54
C MET A 459 -27.08 -10.71 15.62
N SER A 460 -27.15 -11.99 15.25
CA SER A 460 -26.98 -13.08 16.21
C SER A 460 -25.65 -13.01 16.97
N ALA A 461 -24.55 -12.69 16.25
CA ALA A 461 -23.24 -12.51 16.87
C ALA A 461 -23.18 -11.24 17.76
N LEU A 462 -23.86 -10.16 17.36
CA LEU A 462 -24.02 -8.95 18.17
C LEU A 462 -24.68 -9.27 19.51
N HIS A 463 -25.79 -10.01 19.51
CA HIS A 463 -26.46 -10.40 20.74
C HIS A 463 -25.58 -11.28 21.65
N GLU A 464 -24.75 -12.13 21.05
CA GLU A 464 -23.81 -12.97 21.81
C GLU A 464 -22.72 -12.17 22.51
N VAL A 465 -22.19 -11.09 21.90
CA VAL A 465 -21.21 -10.22 22.57
C VAL A 465 -21.89 -9.35 23.65
N LYS A 466 -23.08 -8.83 23.39
CA LYS A 466 -23.86 -8.08 24.39
C LYS A 466 -24.20 -8.93 25.63
N ALA A 467 -24.52 -10.20 25.43
CA ALA A 467 -24.79 -11.12 26.55
C ALA A 467 -23.56 -11.34 27.48
N ARG A 468 -22.38 -10.88 27.07
CA ARG A 468 -21.13 -10.91 27.86
C ARG A 468 -20.70 -9.54 28.37
N GLY A 469 -21.62 -8.57 28.32
CA GLY A 469 -21.38 -7.21 28.82
C GLY A 469 -20.58 -6.31 27.86
N ALA A 470 -20.33 -6.74 26.63
CA ALA A 470 -19.63 -5.91 25.66
C ALA A 470 -20.42 -4.64 25.29
N LYS A 471 -19.71 -3.55 25.03
CA LYS A 471 -20.22 -2.31 24.48
C LYS A 471 -20.13 -2.33 22.96
N VAL A 472 -21.27 -2.28 22.28
CA VAL A 472 -21.35 -2.44 20.83
C VAL A 472 -21.39 -1.10 20.11
N ILE A 473 -20.40 -0.87 19.24
CA ILE A 473 -20.43 0.17 18.21
C ILE A 473 -20.95 -0.49 16.94
N LEU A 474 -22.19 -0.17 16.56
CA LEU A 474 -22.88 -0.77 15.42
C LEU A 474 -22.83 0.14 14.21
N ILE A 475 -22.26 -0.35 13.10
CA ILE A 475 -22.32 0.31 11.79
C ILE A 475 -23.40 -0.38 10.95
N HIS A 476 -24.41 0.38 10.53
CA HIS A 476 -25.60 -0.12 9.83
C HIS A 476 -26.05 0.87 8.74
N GLU A 477 -26.99 0.45 7.90
CA GLU A 477 -27.59 1.36 6.91
C GLU A 477 -28.62 2.31 7.53
N GLN A 478 -28.69 3.51 7.00
CA GLN A 478 -29.64 4.55 7.43
C GLN A 478 -31.09 4.04 7.32
N GLY A 479 -31.88 4.31 8.34
CA GLY A 479 -33.28 3.87 8.41
C GLY A 479 -33.48 2.41 8.83
N ASP A 480 -32.41 1.69 9.14
CA ASP A 480 -32.52 0.30 9.60
C ASP A 480 -33.00 0.22 11.06
N ALA A 481 -33.96 -0.67 11.33
CA ALA A 481 -34.53 -0.87 12.67
C ALA A 481 -33.52 -1.41 13.70
N ILE A 482 -32.40 -2.00 13.25
CA ILE A 482 -31.36 -2.52 14.16
C ILE A 482 -30.55 -1.42 14.87
N ALA A 483 -30.76 -0.15 14.53
CA ALA A 483 -30.08 0.98 15.15
C ALA A 483 -30.16 0.96 16.69
N SER A 484 -31.27 0.52 17.27
CA SER A 484 -31.45 0.41 18.72
C SER A 484 -30.65 -0.71 19.37
N GLU A 485 -30.03 -1.57 18.62
CA GLU A 485 -29.26 -2.71 19.11
C GLU A 485 -27.81 -2.35 19.47
N GLY A 486 -27.26 -1.24 18.96
CA GLY A 486 -25.94 -0.72 19.34
C GLY A 486 -25.99 0.09 20.63
N ASP A 487 -24.93 0.08 21.43
CA ASP A 487 -24.69 1.10 22.48
C ASP A 487 -24.35 2.44 21.83
N VAL A 488 -23.60 2.42 20.73
CA VAL A 488 -23.41 3.51 19.79
C VAL A 488 -23.79 3.02 18.40
N SER A 489 -24.64 3.75 17.68
CA SER A 489 -25.13 3.37 16.35
C SER A 489 -24.77 4.38 15.32
N ILE A 490 -23.96 3.98 14.34
CA ILE A 490 -23.47 4.81 13.24
C ILE A 490 -24.15 4.38 11.95
N ALA A 491 -25.01 5.25 11.43
CA ALA A 491 -25.75 5.00 10.20
C ALA A 491 -24.95 5.47 8.98
N VAL A 492 -24.82 4.64 7.95
CA VAL A 492 -24.28 5.01 6.65
C VAL A 492 -25.38 4.97 5.59
N PRO A 493 -25.32 5.77 4.51
CA PRO A 493 -26.30 5.71 3.44
C PRO A 493 -26.43 4.31 2.85
N ALA A 494 -27.65 3.93 2.47
CA ALA A 494 -27.92 2.66 1.79
C ALA A 494 -27.31 2.66 0.39
N VAL A 495 -26.69 1.55 0.00
CA VAL A 495 -26.06 1.38 -1.30
C VAL A 495 -26.20 -0.06 -1.79
N HIS A 496 -25.96 -0.30 -3.07
CA HIS A 496 -25.95 -1.66 -3.62
C HIS A 496 -25.03 -2.60 -2.79
N PRO A 497 -25.47 -3.83 -2.45
CA PRO A 497 -24.74 -4.72 -1.51
C PRO A 497 -23.27 -5.01 -1.87
N ALA A 498 -22.90 -4.96 -3.16
CA ALA A 498 -21.51 -5.11 -3.60
C ALA A 498 -20.64 -3.88 -3.30
N LEU A 499 -21.23 -2.73 -2.98
CA LEU A 499 -20.54 -1.45 -2.75
C LEU A 499 -20.55 -1.04 -1.27
N THR A 500 -21.16 -1.81 -0.39
CA THR A 500 -21.19 -1.53 1.05
C THR A 500 -19.80 -1.28 1.65
N PRO A 501 -18.70 -1.96 1.20
CA PRO A 501 -17.36 -1.65 1.69
C PRO A 501 -16.94 -0.19 1.50
N LEU A 502 -17.40 0.48 0.44
CA LEU A 502 -17.04 1.87 0.13
C LEU A 502 -17.65 2.88 1.13
N LEU A 503 -18.80 2.55 1.72
CA LEU A 503 -19.44 3.40 2.72
C LEU A 503 -19.11 2.97 4.15
N THR A 504 -19.10 1.68 4.44
CA THR A 504 -18.87 1.18 5.81
C THR A 504 -17.43 1.33 6.29
N VAL A 505 -16.47 1.59 5.39
CA VAL A 505 -15.09 1.90 5.78
C VAL A 505 -14.93 3.32 6.31
N LEU A 506 -15.76 4.28 5.88
CA LEU A 506 -15.65 5.70 6.27
C LEU A 506 -15.73 5.90 7.79
N PRO A 507 -16.78 5.41 8.50
CA PRO A 507 -16.83 5.53 9.95
C PRO A 507 -15.63 4.87 10.66
N LEU A 508 -15.10 3.78 10.12
CA LEU A 508 -13.93 3.10 10.70
C LEU A 508 -12.66 3.95 10.60
N GLN A 509 -12.45 4.61 9.45
CA GLN A 509 -11.35 5.54 9.25
C GLN A 509 -11.47 6.77 10.16
N LEU A 510 -12.67 7.35 10.27
CA LEU A 510 -12.94 8.50 11.15
C LEU A 510 -12.76 8.13 12.62
N MET A 511 -13.27 6.99 13.08
CA MET A 511 -13.06 6.51 14.46
C MET A 511 -11.57 6.34 14.75
N ALA A 512 -10.81 5.72 13.85
CA ALA A 512 -9.37 5.55 14.01
C ALA A 512 -8.63 6.89 14.08
N TYR A 513 -8.97 7.82 13.17
CA TYR A 513 -8.42 9.18 13.14
C TYR A 513 -8.69 9.95 14.44
N TYR A 514 -9.97 10.09 14.82
CA TYR A 514 -10.33 10.87 16.01
C TYR A 514 -9.85 10.23 17.32
N THR A 515 -9.81 8.91 17.41
CA THR A 515 -9.22 8.22 18.56
C THR A 515 -7.73 8.55 18.68
N ALA A 516 -6.99 8.50 17.58
CA ALA A 516 -5.57 8.83 17.59
C ALA A 516 -5.31 10.30 17.96
N VAL A 517 -6.08 11.24 17.39
CA VAL A 517 -6.02 12.68 17.73
C VAL A 517 -6.28 12.89 19.21
N ARG A 518 -7.34 12.29 19.78
CA ARG A 518 -7.70 12.42 21.20
C ARG A 518 -6.63 11.85 22.13
N LEU A 519 -5.95 10.79 21.71
CA LEU A 519 -4.83 10.19 22.44
C LEU A 519 -3.49 10.92 22.19
N GLY A 520 -3.48 12.05 21.45
CA GLY A 520 -2.29 12.84 21.17
C GLY A 520 -1.25 12.11 20.30
N ARG A 521 -1.71 11.24 19.38
CA ARG A 521 -0.85 10.51 18.46
C ARG A 521 -0.64 11.28 17.15
N ASP A 522 0.51 11.09 16.52
CA ASP A 522 0.75 11.59 15.17
C ASP A 522 0.01 10.72 14.17
N VAL A 523 -1.07 11.25 13.57
CA VAL A 523 -1.94 10.52 12.66
C VAL A 523 -1.37 10.38 11.26
N ASP A 524 -0.49 11.29 10.85
CA ASP A 524 0.12 11.27 9.52
C ASP A 524 1.38 10.40 9.49
N ARG A 525 2.11 10.36 10.62
CA ARG A 525 3.38 9.63 10.77
C ARG A 525 3.41 8.77 12.03
N PRO A 526 2.58 7.72 12.10
CA PRO A 526 2.57 6.84 13.26
C PRO A 526 3.96 6.22 13.49
N ARG A 527 4.28 5.97 14.77
CA ARG A 527 5.58 5.41 15.15
C ARG A 527 5.83 4.05 14.48
N ASN A 528 7.08 3.78 14.11
CA ASN A 528 7.55 2.50 13.55
C ASN A 528 6.92 2.10 12.22
N LEU A 529 6.17 2.98 11.55
CA LEU A 529 5.57 2.73 10.24
C LEU A 529 6.20 3.62 9.17
N ALA A 530 6.13 3.17 7.94
CA ALA A 530 6.51 3.92 6.74
C ALA A 530 5.39 3.84 5.70
N LYS A 531 5.21 4.88 4.87
CA LYS A 531 4.18 4.92 3.83
C LYS A 531 4.33 3.78 2.82
N SER A 532 5.55 3.44 2.47
CA SER A 532 5.87 2.36 1.53
C SER A 532 6.91 1.43 2.13
N VAL A 533 6.64 0.12 2.13
CA VAL A 533 7.58 -0.91 2.58
C VAL A 533 8.38 -1.36 1.36
N THR A 534 9.56 -0.77 1.19
CA THR A 534 10.44 -0.98 0.03
C THR A 534 11.57 -1.98 0.31
N VAL A 535 11.54 -2.63 1.46
CA VAL A 535 12.50 -3.66 1.92
C VAL A 535 11.74 -4.87 2.42
N GLU A 536 12.34 -6.06 2.23
CA GLU A 536 11.84 -7.32 2.81
C GLU A 536 12.27 -7.48 4.27
#